data_3e6113a3f75ed543a6e17c1c598cc33f
#
_entry.id   3e6113a3f75ed543a6e17c1c598cc33f
#
_cell.length_a   1.000
_cell.length_b   1.000
_cell.length_c   1.000
_cell.angle_alpha   90.00
_cell.angle_beta   90.00
_cell.angle_gamma   90.00
#
_symmetry.space_group_name_H-M   'P 1'
#
loop_
_entity.id
_entity.type
_entity.pdbx_description
1 polymer ?
#
loop_
_entity_poly.entity_id
_entity_poly.type
_entity_poly.pdbx_seq_one_letter_code
_entity_poly.pdbx_strand_id
1 'polypeptide(L)'
;FNLRYYGALAIYIDQMPALQLDFTAQYTRLKDALDADIFAQSGADAALYRSVVESLLPPAQALKTRIDTLNARYLTADEAGDIAEMTRLRQAGRPLIRKVLNAFRYCQKYLLGLMYERPIVPHQAPQETIALCQHIIDCLVRHDPATAVDQYVATVNNCLESYSIYFSPAVIDTLNDMNWGAGNQDNLYFGTNINFDKAEVEEASRSVYQRRAEIGGDFAKEIRVYRDAIDMEKKKLRADVHKETEAIGWLKDLLG
;
A
#
# COMPACT_ATOMS: atom_id res chain seq x y z
N PHE A 1 -6.03 14.86 -27.23
CA PHE A 1 -5.85 15.42 -25.87
C PHE A 1 -4.67 14.76 -25.14
N ASN A 2 -4.63 13.45 -25.07
CA ASN A 2 -3.60 12.70 -24.32
C ASN A 2 -2.17 12.94 -24.83
N LEU A 3 -1.95 12.99 -26.15
CA LEU A 3 -0.62 13.19 -26.74
C LEU A 3 0.01 14.55 -26.35
N ARG A 4 -0.81 15.60 -26.32
CA ARG A 4 -0.35 16.95 -25.92
C ARG A 4 -0.02 16.99 -24.43
N TYR A 5 -0.84 16.35 -23.60
CA TYR A 5 -0.62 16.27 -22.16
C TYR A 5 0.66 15.51 -21.81
N TYR A 6 0.83 14.30 -22.36
CA TYR A 6 2.04 13.50 -22.11
C TYR A 6 3.29 14.14 -22.74
N GLY A 7 3.16 14.79 -23.89
CA GLY A 7 4.27 15.54 -24.49
C GLY A 7 4.71 16.70 -23.61
N ALA A 8 3.78 17.51 -23.10
CA ALA A 8 4.08 18.61 -22.19
C ALA A 8 4.70 18.11 -20.87
N LEU A 9 4.18 17.01 -20.31
CA LEU A 9 4.73 16.40 -19.11
C LEU A 9 6.15 15.86 -19.33
N ALA A 10 6.41 15.21 -20.46
CA ALA A 10 7.75 14.72 -20.80
C ALA A 10 8.75 15.86 -20.93
N ILE A 11 8.38 16.95 -21.62
CA ILE A 11 9.21 18.15 -21.74
C ILE A 11 9.47 18.77 -20.36
N TYR A 12 8.43 18.91 -19.54
CA TYR A 12 8.56 19.43 -18.18
C TYR A 12 9.55 18.61 -17.34
N ILE A 13 9.42 17.28 -17.35
CA ILE A 13 10.32 16.38 -16.61
C ILE A 13 11.76 16.49 -17.16
N ASP A 14 11.94 16.57 -18.47
CA ASP A 14 13.27 16.68 -19.10
C ASP A 14 13.95 18.03 -18.78
N GLN A 15 13.19 19.09 -18.65
CA GLN A 15 13.71 20.41 -18.34
C GLN A 15 14.10 20.61 -16.89
N MET A 16 13.48 19.89 -15.93
CA MET A 16 13.76 20.08 -14.51
C MET A 16 15.11 19.48 -14.09
N PRO A 17 15.94 20.22 -13.31
CA PRO A 17 17.22 19.73 -12.81
C PRO A 17 17.06 18.64 -11.74
N ALA A 18 15.89 18.51 -11.10
CA ALA A 18 15.55 17.43 -10.17
C ALA A 18 14.08 17.05 -10.27
N LEU A 19 13.78 15.73 -10.12
CA LEU A 19 12.41 15.23 -10.11
C LEU A 19 11.69 15.64 -8.83
N GLN A 20 10.47 16.16 -8.96
CA GLN A 20 9.63 16.61 -7.85
C GLN A 20 8.88 15.44 -7.20
N LEU A 21 9.60 14.43 -6.70
CA LEU A 21 8.99 13.35 -5.90
C LEU A 21 8.99 13.74 -4.43
N ASP A 22 7.83 13.70 -3.82
CA ASP A 22 7.60 14.12 -2.43
C ASP A 22 7.41 12.88 -1.52
N PHE A 23 8.44 12.54 -0.75
CA PHE A 23 8.39 11.42 0.20
C PHE A 23 7.66 11.75 1.51
N THR A 24 7.27 13.03 1.73
CA THR A 24 6.39 13.36 2.85
C THR A 24 5.00 12.76 2.67
N ALA A 25 4.56 12.57 1.42
CA ALA A 25 3.33 11.85 1.11
C ALA A 25 3.39 10.37 1.53
N GLN A 26 4.56 9.72 1.40
CA GLN A 26 4.74 8.36 1.88
C GLN A 26 4.72 8.28 3.41
N TYR A 27 5.37 9.24 4.08
CA TYR A 27 5.26 9.39 5.54
C TYR A 27 3.80 9.51 5.99
N THR A 28 3.03 10.41 5.40
CA THR A 28 1.62 10.62 5.74
C THR A 28 0.82 9.34 5.54
N ARG A 29 1.03 8.64 4.44
CA ARG A 29 0.34 7.38 4.16
C ARG A 29 0.65 6.29 5.19
N LEU A 30 1.91 6.10 5.55
CA LEU A 30 2.32 5.13 6.58
C LEU A 30 1.72 5.46 7.95
N LYS A 31 1.67 6.76 8.30
CA LYS A 31 1.12 7.23 9.56
C LYS A 31 -0.40 7.05 9.63
N ASP A 32 -1.10 7.46 8.58
CA ASP A 32 -2.57 7.51 8.56
C ASP A 32 -3.20 6.11 8.37
N ALA A 33 -2.44 5.15 7.83
CA ALA A 33 -2.91 3.78 7.65
C ALA A 33 -2.87 2.93 8.94
N LEU A 34 -2.33 3.44 10.04
CA LEU A 34 -2.19 2.71 11.28
C LEU A 34 -3.47 2.75 12.12
N ASP A 35 -4.11 1.58 12.30
CA ASP A 35 -5.16 1.36 13.29
C ASP A 35 -4.55 0.87 14.60
N ALA A 36 -4.58 1.72 15.62
CA ALA A 36 -3.93 1.44 16.90
C ALA A 36 -4.58 0.27 17.66
N ASP A 37 -5.89 0.11 17.53
CA ASP A 37 -6.63 -0.93 18.25
C ASP A 37 -6.36 -2.30 17.63
N ILE A 38 -6.33 -2.38 16.31
CA ILE A 38 -6.00 -3.62 15.59
C ILE A 38 -4.52 -3.99 15.80
N PHE A 39 -3.61 -3.02 15.80
CA PHE A 39 -2.21 -3.26 16.14
C PHE A 39 -2.07 -3.86 17.54
N ALA A 40 -2.73 -3.27 18.54
CA ALA A 40 -2.71 -3.79 19.91
C ALA A 40 -3.26 -5.22 20.00
N GLN A 41 -4.39 -5.49 19.34
CA GLN A 41 -5.00 -6.83 19.28
C GLN A 41 -4.11 -7.85 18.57
N SER A 42 -3.34 -7.42 17.57
CA SER A 42 -2.42 -8.30 16.85
C SER A 42 -1.16 -8.63 17.64
N GLY A 43 -0.81 -7.84 18.66
CA GLY A 43 0.46 -7.89 19.37
C GLY A 43 1.61 -7.24 18.58
N ALA A 44 1.32 -6.41 17.58
CA ALA A 44 2.31 -5.57 16.92
C ALA A 44 2.65 -4.36 17.81
N ASP A 45 3.91 -3.91 17.78
CA ASP A 45 4.36 -2.75 18.55
C ASP A 45 4.02 -1.44 17.81
N ALA A 46 2.83 -0.91 18.08
CA ALA A 46 2.37 0.35 17.50
C ALA A 46 3.23 1.56 17.91
N ALA A 47 3.82 1.54 19.10
CA ALA A 47 4.65 2.64 19.58
C ALA A 47 5.99 2.67 18.84
N LEU A 48 6.63 1.51 18.71
CA LEU A 48 7.85 1.36 17.92
C LEU A 48 7.60 1.75 16.46
N TYR A 49 6.55 1.21 15.84
CA TYR A 49 6.21 1.52 14.45
C TYR A 49 6.01 3.03 14.24
N ARG A 50 5.21 3.69 15.09
CA ARG A 50 5.02 5.15 15.03
C ARG A 50 6.33 5.92 15.16
N SER A 51 7.17 5.53 16.10
CA SER A 51 8.48 6.17 16.30
C SER A 51 9.35 6.09 15.04
N VAL A 52 9.36 4.92 14.38
CA VAL A 52 10.13 4.73 13.15
C VAL A 52 9.53 5.53 11.99
N VAL A 53 8.21 5.53 11.83
CA VAL A 53 7.52 6.37 10.83
C VAL A 53 7.81 7.85 11.04
N GLU A 54 7.71 8.36 12.28
CA GLU A 54 8.01 9.78 12.58
C GLU A 54 9.47 10.13 12.26
N SER A 55 10.40 9.20 12.40
CA SER A 55 11.81 9.43 12.05
C SER A 55 12.06 9.66 10.55
N LEU A 56 11.10 9.29 9.69
CA LEU A 56 11.19 9.49 8.23
C LEU A 56 10.92 10.93 7.81
N LEU A 57 10.12 11.67 8.58
CA LEU A 57 9.67 13.01 8.19
C LEU A 57 10.81 14.02 7.99
N PRO A 58 11.80 14.18 8.91
CA PRO A 58 12.85 15.16 8.74
C PRO A 58 13.69 14.96 7.46
N PRO A 59 14.23 13.77 7.14
CA PRO A 59 14.98 13.58 5.91
C PRO A 59 14.10 13.72 4.65
N ALA A 60 12.82 13.34 4.69
CA ALA A 60 11.90 13.55 3.57
C ALA A 60 11.67 15.05 3.30
N GLN A 61 11.46 15.85 4.33
CA GLN A 61 11.32 17.31 4.23
C GLN A 61 12.62 17.98 3.75
N ALA A 62 13.76 17.57 4.27
CA ALA A 62 15.05 18.10 3.85
C ALA A 62 15.32 17.82 2.36
N LEU A 63 15.04 16.60 1.90
CA LEU A 63 15.17 16.25 0.48
C LEU A 63 14.22 17.06 -0.39
N LYS A 64 12.95 17.20 0.01
CA LYS A 64 11.96 18.03 -0.69
C LYS A 64 12.44 19.47 -0.81
N THR A 65 12.89 20.07 0.27
CA THR A 65 13.40 21.46 0.28
C THR A 65 14.59 21.64 -0.69
N ARG A 66 15.51 20.67 -0.72
CA ARG A 66 16.64 20.69 -1.67
C ARG A 66 16.18 20.64 -3.13
N ILE A 67 15.20 19.80 -3.44
CA ILE A 67 14.61 19.67 -4.78
C ILE A 67 13.95 20.98 -5.18
N ASP A 68 13.07 21.50 -4.32
CA ASP A 68 12.31 22.73 -4.58
C ASP A 68 13.26 23.93 -4.77
N THR A 69 14.28 24.06 -3.94
CA THR A 69 15.28 25.12 -4.05
C THR A 69 16.07 25.04 -5.37
N LEU A 70 16.49 23.84 -5.76
CA LEU A 70 17.24 23.63 -7.01
C LEU A 70 16.39 23.97 -8.22
N ASN A 71 15.15 23.50 -8.25
CA ASN A 71 14.22 23.74 -9.34
C ASN A 71 13.81 25.22 -9.43
N ALA A 72 13.57 25.91 -8.30
CA ALA A 72 13.27 27.35 -8.29
C ALA A 72 14.44 28.17 -8.86
N ARG A 73 15.68 27.86 -8.48
CA ARG A 73 16.86 28.52 -9.04
C ARG A 73 17.00 28.29 -10.54
N TYR A 74 16.67 27.09 -11.01
CA TYR A 74 16.70 26.76 -12.42
C TYR A 74 15.69 27.59 -13.21
N LEU A 75 14.46 27.72 -12.73
CA LEU A 75 13.44 28.54 -13.36
C LEU A 75 13.85 30.03 -13.43
N THR A 76 14.45 30.55 -12.37
CA THR A 76 14.98 31.93 -12.38
C THR A 76 16.11 32.11 -13.42
N ALA A 77 17.00 31.13 -13.57
CA ALA A 77 18.05 31.16 -14.57
C ALA A 77 17.48 31.06 -16.00
N ASP A 78 16.44 30.27 -16.21
CA ASP A 78 15.74 30.11 -17.48
C ASP A 78 15.04 31.41 -17.88
N GLU A 79 14.33 32.05 -16.98
CA GLU A 79 13.70 33.36 -17.17
C GLU A 79 14.73 34.45 -17.52
N ALA A 80 15.93 34.37 -16.96
CA ALA A 80 17.03 35.28 -17.23
C ALA A 80 17.82 34.94 -18.53
N GLY A 81 17.57 33.77 -19.13
CA GLY A 81 18.35 33.28 -20.27
C GLY A 81 19.80 32.89 -19.90
N ASP A 82 20.09 32.62 -18.63
CA ASP A 82 21.42 32.22 -18.13
C ASP A 82 21.71 30.74 -18.41
N ILE A 83 22.16 30.44 -19.61
CA ILE A 83 22.49 29.07 -20.06
C ILE A 83 23.59 28.44 -19.20
N ALA A 84 24.55 29.25 -18.73
CA ALA A 84 25.66 28.74 -17.93
C ALA A 84 25.16 28.26 -16.56
N GLU A 85 24.33 29.05 -15.88
CA GLU A 85 23.74 28.67 -14.59
C GLU A 85 22.77 27.49 -14.77
N MET A 86 21.92 27.48 -15.80
CA MET A 86 21.04 26.33 -16.09
C MET A 86 21.84 25.03 -16.26
N THR A 87 22.94 25.07 -17.00
CA THR A 87 23.82 23.91 -17.19
C THR A 87 24.43 23.45 -15.87
N ARG A 88 24.91 24.37 -15.06
CA ARG A 88 25.47 24.09 -13.73
C ARG A 88 24.43 23.44 -12.80
N LEU A 89 23.21 23.96 -12.77
CA LEU A 89 22.12 23.44 -11.94
C LEU A 89 21.67 22.05 -12.38
N ARG A 90 21.61 21.77 -13.69
CA ARG A 90 21.34 20.42 -14.21
C ARG A 90 22.42 19.42 -13.79
N GLN A 91 23.69 19.81 -13.83
CA GLN A 91 24.78 18.96 -13.35
C GLN A 91 24.67 18.69 -11.86
N ALA A 92 24.35 19.70 -11.06
CA ALA A 92 24.12 19.57 -9.62
C ALA A 92 22.90 18.70 -9.27
N GLY A 93 21.90 18.65 -10.14
CA GLY A 93 20.68 17.85 -9.98
C GLY A 93 20.88 16.35 -10.22
N ARG A 94 21.86 15.93 -11.03
CA ARG A 94 22.06 14.51 -11.38
C ARG A 94 22.20 13.55 -10.18
N PRO A 95 22.98 13.84 -9.13
CA PRO A 95 23.03 12.99 -7.94
C PRO A 95 21.68 12.92 -7.22
N LEU A 96 20.97 14.06 -7.20
CA LEU A 96 19.67 14.18 -6.56
C LEU A 96 18.62 13.34 -7.27
N ILE A 97 18.60 13.37 -8.62
CA ILE A 97 17.72 12.52 -9.43
C ILE A 97 17.96 11.04 -9.13
N ARG A 98 19.21 10.61 -9.09
CA ARG A 98 19.57 9.21 -8.77
C ARG A 98 19.06 8.82 -7.37
N LYS A 99 19.27 9.69 -6.37
CA LYS A 99 18.81 9.48 -5.00
C LYS A 99 17.30 9.31 -4.95
N VAL A 100 16.58 10.24 -5.56
CA VAL A 100 15.11 10.26 -5.62
C VAL A 100 14.56 9.00 -6.31
N LEU A 101 15.13 8.60 -7.45
CA LEU A 101 14.70 7.39 -8.17
C LEU A 101 14.99 6.11 -7.39
N ASN A 102 16.12 6.03 -6.69
CA ASN A 102 16.43 4.87 -5.84
C ASN A 102 15.46 4.78 -4.66
N ALA A 103 15.18 5.90 -4.00
CA ALA A 103 14.20 5.96 -2.91
C ALA A 103 12.79 5.61 -3.40
N PHE A 104 12.39 6.11 -4.57
CA PHE A 104 11.10 5.79 -5.18
C PHE A 104 10.94 4.29 -5.49
N ARG A 105 11.93 3.70 -6.14
CA ARG A 105 11.94 2.25 -6.41
C ARG A 105 11.92 1.43 -5.12
N TYR A 106 12.60 1.90 -4.10
CA TYR A 106 12.61 1.26 -2.79
C TYR A 106 11.23 1.31 -2.14
N CYS A 107 10.56 2.47 -2.16
CA CYS A 107 9.17 2.60 -1.70
C CYS A 107 8.23 1.67 -2.46
N GLN A 108 8.32 1.63 -3.80
CA GLN A 108 7.49 0.74 -4.60
C GLN A 108 7.69 -0.72 -4.24
N LYS A 109 8.92 -1.09 -3.91
CA LYS A 109 9.26 -2.47 -3.60
C LYS A 109 8.80 -2.93 -2.21
N TYR A 110 8.90 -2.07 -1.19
CA TYR A 110 8.78 -2.50 0.20
C TYR A 110 7.69 -1.79 1.00
N LEU A 111 7.24 -0.62 0.54
CA LEU A 111 6.33 0.24 1.30
C LEU A 111 5.06 0.62 0.53
N LEU A 112 4.84 0.02 -0.62
CA LEU A 112 3.68 0.30 -1.45
C LEU A 112 3.08 -0.99 -1.99
N GLY A 113 1.79 -1.17 -1.78
CA GLY A 113 0.96 -2.13 -2.48
C GLY A 113 0.00 -1.39 -3.41
N LEU A 114 -0.58 -2.12 -4.35
CA LEU A 114 -1.61 -1.61 -5.25
C LEU A 114 -2.90 -2.36 -4.99
N MET A 115 -3.96 -1.64 -4.67
CA MET A 115 -5.34 -2.11 -4.76
C MET A 115 -6.02 -1.43 -5.96
N TYR A 116 -7.14 -1.99 -6.40
CA TYR A 116 -7.85 -1.53 -7.60
C TYR A 116 -8.11 -0.04 -7.59
N GLU A 117 -8.56 0.50 -6.47
CA GLU A 117 -8.97 1.91 -6.37
C GLU A 117 -7.91 2.81 -5.73
N ARG A 118 -6.95 2.25 -5.03
CA ARG A 118 -6.00 3.06 -4.25
C ARG A 118 -4.67 2.34 -3.97
N PRO A 119 -3.58 3.08 -3.83
CA PRO A 119 -2.36 2.54 -3.26
C PRO A 119 -2.57 2.29 -1.76
N ILE A 120 -2.00 1.20 -1.27
CA ILE A 120 -2.00 0.82 0.15
C ILE A 120 -0.58 0.67 0.67
N VAL A 121 -0.43 0.62 2.00
CA VAL A 121 0.79 0.15 2.65
C VAL A 121 0.62 -1.30 3.09
N PRO A 122 1.70 -2.09 3.19
CA PRO A 122 1.59 -3.54 3.42
C PRO A 122 0.72 -3.92 4.63
N HIS A 123 0.89 -3.26 5.77
CA HIS A 123 0.11 -3.56 6.99
C HIS A 123 -1.39 -3.22 6.87
N GLN A 124 -1.81 -2.45 5.87
CA GLN A 124 -3.19 -1.96 5.75
C GLN A 124 -4.17 -3.08 5.40
N ALA A 125 -3.82 -3.97 4.45
CA ALA A 125 -4.71 -5.03 4.03
C ALA A 125 -5.05 -6.03 5.16
N PRO A 126 -4.10 -6.54 5.96
CA PRO A 126 -4.46 -7.38 7.10
C PRO A 126 -5.30 -6.65 8.14
N GLN A 127 -5.08 -5.34 8.39
CA GLN A 127 -5.94 -4.57 9.29
C GLN A 127 -7.37 -4.49 8.79
N GLU A 128 -7.56 -4.15 7.52
CA GLU A 128 -8.89 -4.05 6.91
C GLU A 128 -9.62 -5.40 6.91
N THR A 129 -8.88 -6.50 6.67
CA THR A 129 -9.46 -7.85 6.75
C THR A 129 -9.86 -8.21 8.18
N ILE A 130 -9.05 -7.90 9.18
CA ILE A 130 -9.38 -8.12 10.59
C ILE A 130 -10.65 -7.34 10.96
N ALA A 131 -10.71 -6.05 10.61
CA ALA A 131 -11.88 -5.21 10.87
C ALA A 131 -13.15 -5.76 10.21
N LEU A 132 -13.05 -6.18 8.95
CA LEU A 132 -14.16 -6.77 8.20
C LEU A 132 -14.65 -8.08 8.85
N CYS A 133 -13.75 -9.01 9.13
CA CYS A 133 -14.11 -10.28 9.76
C CYS A 133 -14.72 -10.07 11.15
N GLN A 134 -14.21 -9.13 11.93
CA GLN A 134 -14.79 -8.78 13.22
C GLN A 134 -16.21 -8.23 13.09
N HIS A 135 -16.42 -7.31 12.12
CA HIS A 135 -17.74 -6.77 11.83
C HIS A 135 -18.75 -7.86 11.44
N ILE A 136 -18.33 -8.79 10.58
CA ILE A 136 -19.16 -9.93 10.17
C ILE A 136 -19.54 -10.79 11.39
N ILE A 137 -18.57 -11.14 12.24
CA ILE A 137 -18.82 -11.89 13.46
C ILE A 137 -19.83 -11.17 14.35
N ASP A 138 -19.64 -9.87 14.55
CA ASP A 138 -20.55 -9.06 15.39
C ASP A 138 -21.98 -9.02 14.85
N CYS A 139 -22.14 -8.98 13.53
CA CYS A 139 -23.45 -9.07 12.88
C CYS A 139 -24.08 -10.46 13.09
N LEU A 140 -23.32 -11.52 12.86
CA LEU A 140 -23.83 -12.89 13.03
C LEU A 140 -24.20 -13.21 14.48
N VAL A 141 -23.43 -12.71 15.45
CA VAL A 141 -23.73 -12.85 16.89
C VAL A 141 -25.02 -12.10 17.25
N ARG A 142 -25.29 -10.98 16.58
CA ARG A 142 -26.55 -10.24 16.76
C ARG A 142 -27.72 -10.79 15.93
N HIS A 143 -27.55 -11.93 15.28
CA HIS A 143 -28.53 -12.55 14.39
C HIS A 143 -28.94 -11.66 13.19
N ASP A 144 -27.97 -10.90 12.65
CA ASP A 144 -28.13 -10.05 11.48
C ASP A 144 -27.24 -10.52 10.30
N PRO A 145 -27.54 -11.68 9.70
CA PRO A 145 -26.73 -12.20 8.61
C PRO A 145 -26.85 -11.39 7.33
N ALA A 146 -27.90 -10.61 7.13
CA ALA A 146 -28.08 -9.77 5.97
C ALA A 146 -27.02 -8.65 5.94
N THR A 147 -26.85 -7.91 7.03
CA THR A 147 -25.81 -6.87 7.16
C THR A 147 -24.41 -7.45 7.08
N ALA A 148 -24.18 -8.65 7.65
CA ALA A 148 -22.88 -9.32 7.56
C ALA A 148 -22.44 -9.54 6.10
N VAL A 149 -23.36 -9.92 5.22
CA VAL A 149 -23.07 -10.19 3.81
C VAL A 149 -22.87 -8.91 3.01
N ASP A 150 -23.64 -7.86 3.27
CA ASP A 150 -23.51 -6.61 2.52
C ASP A 150 -22.10 -6.00 2.64
N GLN A 151 -21.52 -6.04 3.81
CA GLN A 151 -20.12 -5.58 4.01
C GLN A 151 -19.11 -6.44 3.23
N TYR A 152 -19.27 -7.76 3.25
CA TYR A 152 -18.38 -8.65 2.52
C TYR A 152 -18.47 -8.44 1.00
N VAL A 153 -19.69 -8.37 0.46
CA VAL A 153 -19.91 -8.18 -0.98
C VAL A 153 -19.32 -6.84 -1.45
N ALA A 154 -19.50 -5.78 -0.69
CA ALA A 154 -18.91 -4.48 -1.02
C ALA A 154 -17.37 -4.56 -1.06
N THR A 155 -16.75 -5.21 -0.08
CA THR A 155 -15.29 -5.37 -0.03
C THR A 155 -14.75 -6.24 -1.16
N VAL A 156 -15.41 -7.36 -1.46
CA VAL A 156 -15.01 -8.26 -2.55
C VAL A 156 -15.17 -7.58 -3.92
N ASN A 157 -16.24 -6.82 -4.12
CA ASN A 157 -16.48 -6.12 -5.39
C ASN A 157 -15.49 -4.98 -5.65
N ASN A 158 -14.94 -4.38 -4.60
CA ASN A 158 -14.02 -3.27 -4.70
C ASN A 158 -12.54 -3.68 -4.70
N CYS A 159 -12.25 -4.97 -4.62
CA CYS A 159 -10.88 -5.48 -4.50
C CYS A 159 -10.54 -6.40 -5.67
N LEU A 160 -9.43 -6.10 -6.38
CA LEU A 160 -8.88 -7.00 -7.42
C LEU A 160 -8.52 -8.39 -6.87
N GLU A 161 -8.30 -8.49 -5.58
CA GLU A 161 -8.09 -9.76 -4.90
C GLU A 161 -9.25 -10.75 -5.13
N SER A 162 -10.46 -10.23 -5.40
CA SER A 162 -11.61 -11.07 -5.73
C SER A 162 -11.43 -11.88 -7.00
N TYR A 163 -10.67 -11.39 -7.96
CA TYR A 163 -10.41 -12.11 -9.22
C TYR A 163 -9.41 -13.25 -9.06
N SER A 164 -8.48 -13.12 -8.14
CA SER A 164 -7.45 -14.12 -7.92
C SER A 164 -7.96 -15.38 -7.21
N ILE A 165 -9.12 -15.32 -6.56
CA ILE A 165 -9.80 -16.49 -5.98
C ILE A 165 -10.12 -17.56 -7.04
N TYR A 166 -10.36 -17.13 -8.27
CA TYR A 166 -10.72 -18.03 -9.38
C TYR A 166 -9.51 -18.58 -10.15
N PHE A 167 -8.31 -18.15 -9.82
CA PHE A 167 -7.10 -18.57 -10.49
C PHE A 167 -6.25 -19.48 -9.61
N SER A 168 -5.63 -20.49 -10.23
CA SER A 168 -4.64 -21.31 -9.55
C SER A 168 -3.40 -20.48 -9.21
N PRO A 169 -2.62 -20.84 -8.16
CA PRO A 169 -1.36 -20.17 -7.83
C PRO A 169 -0.44 -20.02 -9.04
N ALA A 170 -0.28 -21.07 -9.82
CA ALA A 170 0.58 -21.06 -11.01
C ALA A 170 0.13 -20.05 -12.07
N VAL A 171 -1.18 -19.81 -12.22
CA VAL A 171 -1.70 -18.80 -13.15
C VAL A 171 -1.40 -17.40 -12.62
N ILE A 172 -1.58 -17.17 -11.34
CA ILE A 172 -1.29 -15.85 -10.72
C ILE A 172 0.19 -15.56 -10.78
N ASP A 173 1.05 -16.52 -10.47
CA ASP A 173 2.50 -16.38 -10.59
C ASP A 173 2.91 -16.03 -12.02
N THR A 174 2.32 -16.73 -13.01
CA THR A 174 2.56 -16.43 -14.43
C THR A 174 2.11 -15.02 -14.80
N LEU A 175 0.94 -14.57 -14.35
CA LEU A 175 0.45 -13.20 -14.60
C LEU A 175 1.32 -12.15 -13.94
N ASN A 176 1.80 -12.42 -12.74
CA ASN A 176 2.71 -11.54 -12.02
C ASN A 176 4.06 -11.43 -12.75
N ASP A 177 4.62 -12.54 -13.21
CA ASP A 177 5.86 -12.55 -14.00
C ASP A 177 5.71 -11.79 -15.31
N MET A 178 4.59 -11.95 -16.00
CA MET A 178 4.31 -11.26 -17.26
C MET A 178 4.17 -9.74 -17.08
N ASN A 179 3.54 -9.29 -16.02
CA ASN A 179 3.25 -7.89 -15.80
C ASN A 179 4.38 -7.12 -15.12
N TRP A 180 5.13 -7.76 -14.23
CA TRP A 180 6.06 -7.09 -13.32
C TRP A 180 7.49 -7.63 -13.39
N GLY A 181 7.68 -8.76 -14.08
CA GLY A 181 8.96 -9.44 -14.23
C GLY A 181 9.25 -10.40 -13.08
N ALA A 182 9.98 -11.48 -13.42
CA ALA A 182 10.42 -12.47 -12.45
C ALA A 182 11.24 -11.81 -11.32
N GLY A 183 10.96 -12.23 -10.08
CA GLY A 183 11.60 -11.68 -8.89
C GLY A 183 10.90 -10.46 -8.28
N ASN A 184 9.84 -9.96 -8.88
CA ASN A 184 9.00 -8.93 -8.28
C ASN A 184 7.73 -9.47 -7.60
N GLN A 185 7.53 -10.77 -7.60
CA GLN A 185 6.37 -11.46 -7.02
C GLN A 185 6.17 -11.11 -5.54
N ASP A 186 7.25 -11.04 -4.76
CA ASP A 186 7.21 -10.66 -3.34
C ASP A 186 6.75 -9.21 -3.10
N ASN A 187 6.71 -8.39 -4.13
CA ASN A 187 6.33 -6.98 -4.04
C ASN A 187 4.90 -6.73 -4.50
N LEU A 188 4.30 -7.70 -5.14
CA LEU A 188 2.90 -7.64 -5.45
C LEU A 188 2.15 -7.99 -4.20
N TYR A 189 1.60 -6.99 -3.60
CA TYR A 189 0.75 -7.12 -2.44
C TYR A 189 -0.50 -7.95 -2.73
N PHE A 190 -0.85 -8.01 -3.99
CA PHE A 190 -1.77 -8.98 -4.58
C PHE A 190 -1.10 -10.34 -4.76
N GLY A 191 -0.05 -10.57 -3.98
CA GLY A 191 0.55 -11.88 -3.92
C GLY A 191 -0.54 -12.89 -3.62
N THR A 192 -0.48 -13.94 -4.37
CA THR A 192 -1.27 -15.15 -4.36
C THR A 192 -1.75 -15.59 -2.98
N ASN A 193 -1.02 -15.26 -1.92
CA ASN A 193 -1.26 -15.74 -0.57
C ASN A 193 -2.58 -15.24 0.05
N ILE A 194 -3.03 -14.04 -0.27
CA ILE A 194 -4.22 -13.47 0.34
C ILE A 194 -5.48 -14.25 -0.05
N ASN A 195 -5.54 -14.73 -1.28
CA ASN A 195 -6.75 -15.32 -1.83
C ASN A 195 -6.87 -16.81 -1.59
N PHE A 196 -5.75 -17.51 -1.56
CA PHE A 196 -5.77 -18.97 -1.29
C PHE A 196 -6.03 -19.23 0.20
N ASP A 197 -5.47 -18.43 1.08
CA ASP A 197 -5.71 -18.52 2.52
C ASP A 197 -7.15 -18.11 2.90
N LYS A 198 -7.90 -17.50 1.97
CA LYS A 198 -9.28 -17.04 2.19
C LYS A 198 -10.36 -17.88 1.52
N ALA A 199 -10.02 -18.99 0.89
CA ALA A 199 -11.03 -19.86 0.25
C ALA A 199 -12.13 -20.32 1.24
N GLU A 200 -11.74 -20.64 2.48
CA GLU A 200 -12.68 -21.01 3.54
C GLU A 200 -13.56 -19.81 3.96
N VAL A 201 -13.00 -18.61 3.99
CA VAL A 201 -13.75 -17.37 4.30
C VAL A 201 -14.77 -17.08 3.21
N GLU A 202 -14.43 -17.32 1.93
CA GLU A 202 -15.37 -17.14 0.83
C GLU A 202 -16.50 -18.16 0.90
N GLU A 203 -16.19 -19.43 1.18
CA GLU A 203 -17.21 -20.47 1.38
C GLU A 203 -18.14 -20.12 2.54
N ALA A 204 -17.59 -19.69 3.67
CA ALA A 204 -18.37 -19.20 4.82
C ALA A 204 -19.26 -18.03 4.43
N SER A 205 -18.74 -17.05 3.69
CA SER A 205 -19.49 -15.89 3.24
C SER A 205 -20.62 -16.27 2.27
N ARG A 206 -20.37 -17.20 1.40
CA ARG A 206 -21.40 -17.76 0.50
C ARG A 206 -22.49 -18.47 1.29
N SER A 207 -22.13 -19.24 2.34
CA SER A 207 -23.08 -19.86 3.26
C SER A 207 -23.95 -18.82 3.96
N VAL A 208 -23.34 -17.77 4.52
CA VAL A 208 -24.08 -16.67 5.15
C VAL A 208 -25.01 -15.99 4.15
N TYR A 209 -24.55 -15.73 2.92
CA TYR A 209 -25.37 -15.12 1.87
C TYR A 209 -26.60 -15.99 1.52
N GLN A 210 -26.42 -17.29 1.36
CA GLN A 210 -27.53 -18.20 1.06
C GLN A 210 -28.55 -18.25 2.20
N ARG A 211 -28.10 -18.10 3.42
CA ARG A 211 -28.90 -18.17 4.66
C ARG A 211 -29.25 -16.80 5.24
N ARG A 212 -29.05 -15.70 4.51
CA ARG A 212 -29.20 -14.32 5.00
C ARG A 212 -30.62 -13.97 5.50
N ALA A 213 -31.63 -14.75 5.12
CA ALA A 213 -33.00 -14.58 5.59
C ALA A 213 -33.29 -15.41 6.87
N GLU A 214 -32.37 -16.23 7.34
CA GLU A 214 -32.54 -17.06 8.54
C GLU A 214 -32.30 -16.22 9.81
N ILE A 215 -33.28 -15.45 10.24
CA ILE A 215 -33.21 -14.71 11.49
C ILE A 215 -33.16 -15.73 12.65
N GLY A 216 -32.07 -15.69 13.45
CA GLY A 216 -31.84 -16.64 14.53
C GLY A 216 -31.23 -17.98 14.08
N GLY A 217 -30.74 -18.08 12.85
CA GLY A 217 -29.98 -19.23 12.36
C GLY A 217 -28.69 -19.44 13.17
N ASP A 218 -28.24 -20.69 13.24
CA ASP A 218 -26.94 -21.04 13.83
C ASP A 218 -25.82 -20.83 12.79
N PHE A 219 -24.92 -19.88 13.04
CA PHE A 219 -23.77 -19.54 12.24
C PHE A 219 -22.44 -19.87 12.96
N ALA A 220 -22.44 -20.75 13.93
CA ALA A 220 -21.25 -21.05 14.72
C ALA A 220 -20.07 -21.56 13.88
N LYS A 221 -20.35 -22.30 12.79
CA LYS A 221 -19.31 -22.77 11.85
C LYS A 221 -18.66 -21.60 11.13
N GLU A 222 -19.46 -20.71 10.57
CA GLU A 222 -18.99 -19.54 9.81
C GLU A 222 -18.24 -18.57 10.73
N ILE A 223 -18.74 -18.29 11.92
CA ILE A 223 -18.05 -17.48 12.95
C ILE A 223 -16.68 -18.06 13.28
N ARG A 224 -16.56 -19.38 13.37
CA ARG A 224 -15.26 -20.02 13.62
C ARG A 224 -14.29 -19.74 12.47
N VAL A 225 -14.70 -19.89 11.24
CA VAL A 225 -13.87 -19.60 10.05
C VAL A 225 -13.38 -18.15 10.08
N TYR A 226 -14.24 -17.17 10.37
CA TYR A 226 -13.83 -15.77 10.48
C TYR A 226 -12.86 -15.51 11.64
N ARG A 227 -13.00 -16.21 12.76
CA ARG A 227 -12.03 -16.12 13.87
C ARG A 227 -10.67 -16.68 13.48
N ASP A 228 -10.65 -17.82 12.81
CA ASP A 228 -9.41 -18.43 12.32
C ASP A 228 -8.72 -17.50 11.30
N ALA A 229 -9.49 -16.86 10.43
CA ALA A 229 -8.99 -15.85 9.50
C ALA A 229 -8.40 -14.62 10.22
N ILE A 230 -9.05 -14.10 11.25
CA ILE A 230 -8.51 -13.02 12.08
C ILE A 230 -7.16 -13.42 12.70
N ASP A 231 -7.04 -14.63 13.21
CA ASP A 231 -5.79 -15.08 13.82
C ASP A 231 -4.65 -15.24 12.81
N MET A 232 -4.95 -15.64 11.57
CA MET A 232 -3.98 -15.65 10.47
C MET A 232 -3.56 -14.22 10.08
N GLU A 233 -4.50 -13.32 9.89
CA GLU A 233 -4.23 -11.93 9.52
C GLU A 233 -3.47 -11.17 10.63
N LYS A 234 -3.70 -11.47 11.91
CA LYS A 234 -2.88 -10.95 13.01
C LYS A 234 -1.43 -11.37 12.93
N LYS A 235 -1.16 -12.62 12.53
CA LYS A 235 0.22 -13.11 12.33
C LYS A 235 0.88 -12.39 11.14
N LYS A 236 0.15 -12.22 10.05
CA LYS A 236 0.59 -11.50 8.87
C LYS A 236 0.87 -10.04 9.20
N LEU A 237 -0.04 -9.36 9.88
CA LEU A 237 0.13 -7.98 10.31
C LEU A 237 1.43 -7.77 11.09
N ARG A 238 1.74 -8.65 12.06
CA ARG A 238 3.01 -8.57 12.80
C ARG A 238 4.23 -8.71 11.88
N ALA A 239 4.18 -9.64 10.94
CA ALA A 239 5.27 -9.86 9.99
C ALA A 239 5.46 -8.65 9.05
N ASP A 240 4.38 -8.09 8.55
CA ASP A 240 4.41 -6.93 7.66
C ASP A 240 4.90 -5.68 8.40
N VAL A 241 4.42 -5.43 9.62
CA VAL A 241 4.90 -4.32 10.47
C VAL A 241 6.40 -4.43 10.74
N HIS A 242 6.91 -5.65 10.99
CA HIS A 242 8.34 -5.87 11.19
C HIS A 242 9.14 -5.53 9.92
N LYS A 243 8.73 -6.05 8.77
CA LYS A 243 9.37 -5.77 7.47
C LYS A 243 9.32 -4.28 7.11
N GLU A 244 8.17 -3.63 7.34
CA GLU A 244 8.01 -2.20 7.08
C GLU A 244 8.90 -1.35 8.00
N THR A 245 9.00 -1.71 9.28
CA THR A 245 9.87 -1.02 10.23
C THR A 245 11.32 -1.01 9.74
N GLU A 246 11.83 -2.16 9.28
CA GLU A 246 13.15 -2.26 8.67
C GLU A 246 13.24 -1.43 7.38
N ALA A 247 12.23 -1.55 6.51
CA ALA A 247 12.20 -0.83 5.24
C ALA A 247 12.17 0.69 5.42
N ILE A 248 11.44 1.20 6.41
CA ILE A 248 11.41 2.63 6.73
C ILE A 248 12.79 3.10 7.22
N GLY A 249 13.48 2.30 8.02
CA GLY A 249 14.85 2.59 8.44
C GLY A 249 15.79 2.75 7.23
N TRP A 250 15.77 1.82 6.30
CA TRP A 250 16.55 1.91 5.06
C TRP A 250 16.14 3.09 4.17
N LEU A 251 14.85 3.36 4.05
CA LEU A 251 14.37 4.53 3.30
C LEU A 251 14.89 5.83 3.91
N LYS A 252 14.82 5.97 5.23
CA LYS A 252 15.36 7.12 5.94
C LYS A 252 16.85 7.36 5.60
N ASP A 253 17.66 6.30 5.60
CA ASP A 253 19.09 6.39 5.24
C ASP A 253 19.28 6.78 3.76
N LEU A 254 18.43 6.27 2.86
CA LEU A 254 18.43 6.67 1.46
C LEU A 254 18.06 8.15 1.26
N LEU A 255 17.21 8.72 2.10
CA LEU A 255 16.77 10.13 2.01
C LEU A 255 17.75 11.10 2.68
N GLY A 256 18.48 10.69 3.70
CA GLY A 256 19.52 11.47 4.40
C GLY A 256 20.76 11.64 3.56
#